data_a14cc1e06d7c9cf8b45bd1ec3d780057
#
_entry.id   a14cc1e06d7c9cf8b45bd1ec3d780057
#
_cell.length_a   1.000
_cell.length_b   1.000
_cell.length_c   1.000
_cell.angle_alpha   90.00
_cell.angle_beta   90.00
_cell.angle_gamma   90.00
#
_symmetry.space_group_name_H-M   'P 1'
#
loop_
_entity.id
_entity.type
_entity.pdbx_description
1 polymer ?
#
loop_
_entity_poly.entity_id
_entity_poly.type
_entity_poly.pdbx_seq_one_letter_code
_entity_poly.pdbx_strand_id
1 'polypeptide(L)'
;MDHYHSLYPFLAEKPNTVLSSVFDDEFFIALKLLRQNQEQQTRKGWIVLGSTSWVKGADNAEEYCKSNNLDYEIVWNIPYEDVLKKLSTAEGFVYLPKGWDTCPRMVIEAKLLGCKLITNDNVQHSKEIWFDTDNLLEIEEYLYAARQLFWNGIKNAIEWVPSISGYTTAYNFINSTYPWRQCIESMLGFCAEVVVVDGGSNDGTLEALQE
;
A
#
# COMPACT_ATOMS: atom_id res chain seq x y z
N MET A 1 0.12 -0.87 12.76
CA MET A 1 -0.95 -1.74 13.26
C MET A 1 -1.78 -1.07 14.35
N ASP A 2 -1.16 -0.43 15.34
CA ASP A 2 -1.83 0.18 16.51
C ASP A 2 -2.97 1.14 16.16
N HIS A 3 -2.80 1.93 15.09
CA HIS A 3 -3.86 2.82 14.62
C HIS A 3 -5.13 2.06 14.22
N TYR A 4 -5.00 0.97 13.46
CA TYR A 4 -6.15 0.16 13.06
C TYR A 4 -6.76 -0.61 14.22
N HIS A 5 -5.94 -1.10 15.17
CA HIS A 5 -6.43 -1.74 16.39
C HIS A 5 -7.18 -0.76 17.29
N SER A 6 -6.79 0.52 17.32
CA SER A 6 -7.53 1.54 18.08
C SER A 6 -8.89 1.87 17.45
N LEU A 7 -9.00 1.86 16.12
CA LEU A 7 -10.25 2.08 15.40
C LEU A 7 -11.16 0.84 15.39
N TYR A 8 -10.54 -0.33 15.32
CA TYR A 8 -11.21 -1.63 15.17
C TYR A 8 -10.61 -2.65 16.15
N PRO A 9 -10.94 -2.58 17.45
CA PRO A 9 -10.31 -3.43 18.49
C PRO A 9 -10.42 -4.94 18.22
N PHE A 10 -11.50 -5.37 17.57
CA PHE A 10 -11.70 -6.78 17.21
C PHE A 10 -10.62 -7.34 16.27
N LEU A 11 -9.91 -6.48 15.53
CA LEU A 11 -8.81 -6.91 14.66
C LEU A 11 -7.59 -7.37 15.46
N ALA A 12 -7.40 -6.88 16.69
CA ALA A 12 -6.30 -7.31 17.56
C ALA A 12 -6.43 -8.76 18.02
N GLU A 13 -7.67 -9.28 18.05
CA GLU A 13 -7.98 -10.66 18.46
C GLU A 13 -7.83 -11.67 17.32
N LYS A 14 -7.60 -11.19 16.09
CA LYS A 14 -7.48 -12.02 14.90
C LYS A 14 -6.01 -12.15 14.47
N PRO A 15 -5.64 -13.25 13.80
CA PRO A 15 -4.35 -13.34 13.15
C PRO A 15 -4.16 -12.14 12.23
N ASN A 16 -3.12 -11.38 12.46
CA ASN A 16 -2.83 -10.20 11.64
C ASN A 16 -1.32 -10.05 11.46
N THR A 17 -0.94 -9.37 10.40
CA THR A 17 0.46 -9.10 10.08
C THR A 17 0.56 -7.73 9.44
N VAL A 18 1.60 -6.98 9.79
CA VAL A 18 1.98 -5.76 9.08
C VAL A 18 2.88 -6.16 7.93
N LEU A 19 2.49 -5.76 6.74
CA LEU A 19 3.30 -5.94 5.56
C LEU A 19 3.79 -4.58 5.08
N SER A 20 5.07 -4.50 4.78
CA SER A 20 5.60 -3.45 3.94
C SER A 20 5.19 -3.68 2.48
N SER A 21 5.46 -2.69 1.61
CA SER A 21 5.20 -2.87 0.18
C SER A 21 5.98 -4.07 -0.37
N VAL A 22 5.30 -4.86 -1.20
CA VAL A 22 5.90 -6.02 -1.87
C VAL A 22 6.38 -5.59 -3.25
N PHE A 23 7.61 -5.94 -3.58
CA PHE A 23 8.24 -5.67 -4.86
C PHE A 23 8.79 -6.95 -5.48
N ASP A 24 8.91 -6.98 -6.80
CA ASP A 24 9.55 -8.07 -7.54
C ASP A 24 11.08 -7.93 -7.59
N ASP A 25 11.74 -8.92 -8.15
CA ASP A 25 13.20 -8.92 -8.28
C ASP A 25 13.69 -7.85 -9.25
N GLU A 26 12.90 -7.57 -10.29
CA GLU A 26 13.22 -6.59 -11.32
C GLU A 26 13.28 -5.18 -10.72
N PHE A 27 12.41 -4.89 -9.76
CA PHE A 27 12.42 -3.63 -9.02
C PHE A 27 13.76 -3.42 -8.29
N PHE A 28 14.21 -4.40 -7.50
CA PHE A 28 15.47 -4.28 -6.75
C PHE A 28 16.69 -4.19 -7.68
N ILE A 29 16.70 -4.97 -8.77
CA ILE A 29 17.75 -4.91 -9.79
C ILE A 29 17.81 -3.54 -10.45
N ALA A 30 16.66 -2.99 -10.84
CA ALA A 30 16.59 -1.67 -11.48
C ALA A 30 17.12 -0.55 -10.56
N LEU A 31 16.71 -0.53 -9.29
CA LEU A 31 17.20 0.47 -8.33
C LEU A 31 18.68 0.32 -8.05
N LYS A 32 19.19 -0.90 -7.95
CA LYS A 32 20.62 -1.18 -7.75
C LYS A 32 21.45 -0.67 -8.93
N LEU A 33 21.01 -0.90 -10.16
CA LEU A 33 21.68 -0.40 -11.35
C LEU A 33 21.70 1.14 -11.40
N LEU A 34 20.59 1.78 -11.05
CA LEU A 34 20.52 3.24 -10.98
C LEU A 34 21.49 3.80 -9.93
N ARG A 35 21.61 3.18 -8.74
CA ARG A 35 22.57 3.58 -7.71
C ARG A 35 24.02 3.47 -8.20
N GLN A 36 24.40 2.32 -8.76
CA GLN A 36 25.76 2.06 -9.23
C GLN A 36 26.21 3.07 -10.29
N ASN A 37 25.31 3.49 -11.17
CA ASN A 37 25.58 4.50 -12.17
C ASN A 37 25.79 5.90 -11.60
N GLN A 38 25.43 6.14 -10.33
CA GLN A 38 25.48 7.46 -9.67
C GLN A 38 26.51 7.54 -8.54
N GLU A 39 27.21 6.47 -8.18
CA GLU A 39 28.16 6.44 -7.03
C GLU A 39 29.27 7.50 -7.12
N GLN A 40 29.58 8.00 -8.31
CA GLN A 40 30.62 9.00 -8.53
C GLN A 40 30.09 10.43 -8.70
N GLN A 41 28.78 10.64 -8.64
CA GLN A 41 28.16 11.94 -8.84
C GLN A 41 27.78 12.59 -7.51
N THR A 42 28.04 13.90 -7.39
CA THR A 42 27.54 14.68 -6.25
C THR A 42 26.02 14.83 -6.36
N ARG A 43 25.31 14.32 -5.37
CA ARG A 43 23.85 14.47 -5.28
C ARG A 43 23.48 15.93 -5.00
N LYS A 44 22.41 16.41 -5.66
CA LYS A 44 21.98 17.81 -5.54
C LYS A 44 20.47 17.92 -5.56
N GLY A 45 19.98 18.90 -4.83
CA GLY A 45 18.58 19.25 -4.80
C GLY A 45 17.69 18.22 -4.11
N TRP A 46 16.48 18.62 -3.84
CA TRP A 46 15.47 17.82 -3.16
C TRP A 46 14.29 17.56 -4.10
N ILE A 47 13.69 16.40 -4.00
CA ILE A 47 12.49 16.06 -4.77
C ILE A 47 11.27 16.18 -3.87
N VAL A 48 10.22 16.77 -4.41
CA VAL A 48 8.87 16.85 -3.82
C VAL A 48 7.90 16.14 -4.76
N LEU A 49 7.04 15.26 -4.22
CA LEU A 49 5.98 14.64 -5.00
C LEU A 49 4.84 15.64 -5.24
N GLY A 50 4.62 16.03 -6.47
CA GLY A 50 3.41 16.75 -6.89
C GLY A 50 2.19 15.82 -6.83
N SER A 51 1.05 16.35 -6.42
CA SER A 51 -0.21 15.59 -6.36
C SER A 51 -1.41 16.51 -6.29
N THR A 52 -2.52 16.13 -6.93
CA THR A 52 -3.82 16.76 -6.74
C THR A 52 -4.54 16.25 -5.48
N SER A 53 -4.09 15.14 -4.91
CA SER A 53 -4.65 14.61 -3.67
C SER A 53 -4.13 15.41 -2.48
N TRP A 54 -5.05 16.02 -1.73
CA TRP A 54 -4.73 16.79 -0.53
C TRP A 54 -3.99 15.94 0.52
N VAL A 55 -4.26 14.63 0.57
CA VAL A 55 -3.64 13.69 1.52
C VAL A 55 -2.12 13.67 1.34
N LYS A 56 -1.64 13.75 0.10
CA LYS A 56 -0.22 13.66 -0.22
C LYS A 56 0.63 14.85 0.26
N GLY A 57 0.01 15.97 0.64
CA GLY A 57 0.68 17.10 1.27
C GLY A 57 1.77 17.76 0.44
N ALA A 58 1.59 17.84 -0.89
CA ALA A 58 2.57 18.48 -1.77
C ALA A 58 2.88 19.92 -1.37
N ASP A 59 1.87 20.67 -0.97
CA ASP A 59 1.99 22.04 -0.45
C ASP A 59 2.78 22.13 0.85
N ASN A 60 2.58 21.20 1.80
CA ASN A 60 3.37 21.13 3.03
C ASN A 60 4.85 20.86 2.73
N ALA A 61 5.12 19.93 1.80
CA ALA A 61 6.49 19.62 1.40
C ALA A 61 7.17 20.81 0.70
N GLU A 62 6.43 21.51 -0.14
CA GLU A 62 6.92 22.72 -0.81
C GLU A 62 7.18 23.86 0.19
N GLU A 63 6.28 24.10 1.13
CA GLU A 63 6.44 25.08 2.19
C GLU A 63 7.66 24.78 3.07
N TYR A 64 7.85 23.50 3.42
CA TYR A 64 9.01 23.04 4.15
C TYR A 64 10.31 23.36 3.40
N CYS A 65 10.37 23.06 2.10
CA CYS A 65 11.55 23.35 1.28
C CYS A 65 11.86 24.86 1.25
N LYS A 66 10.83 25.69 1.04
CA LYS A 66 10.98 27.16 1.04
C LYS A 66 11.48 27.69 2.38
N SER A 67 10.88 27.22 3.48
CA SER A 67 11.23 27.69 4.83
C SER A 67 12.64 27.28 5.25
N ASN A 68 13.16 26.18 4.70
CA ASN A 68 14.51 25.70 4.98
C ASN A 68 15.54 26.06 3.89
N ASN A 69 15.18 26.89 2.91
CA ASN A 69 16.02 27.30 1.78
C ASN A 69 16.63 26.10 1.03
N LEU A 70 15.85 25.03 0.87
CA LEU A 70 16.28 23.87 0.09
C LEU A 70 16.08 24.15 -1.40
N ASP A 71 17.05 23.77 -2.23
CA ASP A 71 16.88 23.70 -3.66
C ASP A 71 16.06 22.45 -3.99
N TYR A 72 14.89 22.61 -4.60
CA TYR A 72 13.96 21.51 -4.81
C TYR A 72 13.28 21.55 -6.17
N GLU A 73 12.85 20.37 -6.62
CA GLU A 73 12.04 20.17 -7.82
C GLU A 73 10.75 19.41 -7.47
N ILE A 74 9.62 19.87 -8.01
CA ILE A 74 8.35 19.15 -7.90
C ILE A 74 8.23 18.20 -9.08
N VAL A 75 8.17 16.89 -8.80
CA VAL A 75 7.91 15.87 -9.81
C VAL A 75 6.42 15.58 -9.89
N TRP A 76 5.86 15.83 -11.08
CA TRP A 76 4.43 15.68 -11.32
C TRP A 76 4.16 15.25 -12.76
N ASN A 77 3.35 14.22 -12.92
CA ASN A 77 2.88 13.73 -14.23
C ASN A 77 4.01 13.49 -15.26
N ILE A 78 5.12 12.94 -14.80
CA ILE A 78 6.24 12.49 -15.63
C ILE A 78 6.34 10.97 -15.62
N PRO A 79 6.98 10.34 -16.63
CA PRO A 79 7.20 8.90 -16.65
C PRO A 79 7.87 8.39 -15.37
N TYR A 80 7.47 7.22 -14.92
CA TYR A 80 8.00 6.61 -13.67
C TYR A 80 9.53 6.44 -13.69
N GLU A 81 10.06 6.03 -14.83
CA GLU A 81 11.52 5.90 -14.99
C GLU A 81 12.26 7.22 -14.78
N ASP A 82 11.66 8.34 -15.19
CA ASP A 82 12.27 9.66 -15.01
C ASP A 82 12.18 10.11 -13.55
N VAL A 83 11.13 9.71 -12.83
CA VAL A 83 11.07 9.89 -11.36
C VAL A 83 12.23 9.18 -10.68
N LEU A 84 12.46 7.91 -11.01
CA LEU A 84 13.56 7.13 -10.43
C LEU A 84 14.94 7.71 -10.77
N LYS A 85 15.15 8.18 -12.00
CA LYS A 85 16.38 8.87 -12.39
C LYS A 85 16.60 10.15 -11.59
N LYS A 86 15.57 10.96 -11.39
CA LYS A 86 15.65 12.17 -10.55
C LYS A 86 15.98 11.84 -9.09
N LEU A 87 15.30 10.86 -8.50
CA LEU A 87 15.60 10.40 -7.15
C LEU A 87 17.03 9.84 -7.03
N SER A 88 17.54 9.15 -8.05
CA SER A 88 18.90 8.60 -8.00
C SER A 88 20.00 9.66 -7.92
N THR A 89 19.74 10.88 -8.39
CA THR A 89 20.69 12.00 -8.38
C THR A 89 20.39 13.06 -7.31
N ALA A 90 19.22 13.02 -6.70
CA ALA A 90 18.79 13.97 -5.68
C ALA A 90 19.51 13.75 -4.35
N GLU A 91 19.73 14.83 -3.59
CA GLU A 91 20.20 14.76 -2.21
C GLU A 91 19.16 14.12 -1.30
N GLY A 92 17.87 14.45 -1.51
CA GLY A 92 16.81 13.91 -0.68
C GLY A 92 15.42 14.02 -1.29
N PHE A 93 14.46 13.49 -0.55
CA PHE A 93 13.05 13.47 -0.87
C PHE A 93 12.24 14.01 0.32
N VAL A 94 11.40 15.00 0.06
CA VAL A 94 10.50 15.59 1.06
C VAL A 94 9.09 15.10 0.81
N TYR A 95 8.52 14.42 1.81
CA TYR A 95 7.18 13.89 1.75
C TYR A 95 6.44 14.08 3.08
N LEU A 96 5.52 15.05 3.12
CA LEU A 96 4.82 15.50 4.33
C LEU A 96 3.31 15.38 4.17
N PRO A 97 2.76 14.16 4.08
CA PRO A 97 1.34 13.94 3.87
C PRO A 97 0.49 14.54 5.01
N LYS A 98 -0.68 15.10 4.66
CA LYS A 98 -1.64 15.67 5.61
C LYS A 98 -2.50 14.63 6.31
N GLY A 99 -2.61 13.45 5.72
CA GLY A 99 -3.35 12.31 6.25
C GLY A 99 -2.50 11.04 6.20
N TRP A 100 -2.98 9.99 6.83
CA TRP A 100 -2.30 8.70 6.86
C TRP A 100 -2.06 8.16 5.44
N ASP A 101 -0.80 7.90 5.12
CA ASP A 101 -0.38 7.19 3.93
C ASP A 101 0.25 5.85 4.32
N THR A 102 -0.50 4.79 4.07
CA THR A 102 -0.15 3.44 4.54
C THR A 102 0.89 2.75 3.65
N CYS A 103 1.08 3.22 2.42
CA CYS A 103 1.96 2.56 1.47
C CYS A 103 2.58 3.53 0.45
N PRO A 104 3.33 4.55 0.88
CA PRO A 104 3.94 5.52 -0.01
C PRO A 104 5.18 4.93 -0.70
N ARG A 105 4.99 4.25 -1.84
CA ARG A 105 6.07 3.60 -2.60
C ARG A 105 7.27 4.50 -2.85
N MET A 106 7.05 5.78 -3.19
CA MET A 106 8.15 6.72 -3.43
C MET A 106 9.08 6.92 -2.23
N VAL A 107 8.59 6.74 -1.00
CA VAL A 107 9.44 6.79 0.20
C VAL A 107 10.45 5.64 0.19
N ILE A 108 9.99 4.43 -0.17
CA ILE A 108 10.85 3.25 -0.30
C ILE A 108 11.84 3.46 -1.46
N GLU A 109 11.35 3.88 -2.61
CA GLU A 109 12.15 4.13 -3.81
C GLU A 109 13.25 5.16 -3.53
N ALA A 110 12.89 6.29 -2.90
CA ALA A 110 13.85 7.32 -2.52
C ALA A 110 14.92 6.80 -1.53
N LYS A 111 14.50 6.05 -0.50
CA LYS A 111 15.43 5.46 0.47
C LYS A 111 16.38 4.48 -0.19
N LEU A 112 15.85 3.55 -1.01
CA LEU A 112 16.66 2.57 -1.74
C LEU A 112 17.58 3.20 -2.79
N LEU A 113 17.22 4.36 -3.32
CA LEU A 113 18.10 5.14 -4.22
C LEU A 113 19.09 6.01 -3.45
N GLY A 114 19.09 5.97 -2.11
CA GLY A 114 20.05 6.66 -1.25
C GLY A 114 19.72 8.13 -1.01
N CYS A 115 18.47 8.55 -1.16
CA CYS A 115 18.02 9.88 -0.77
C CYS A 115 17.92 9.99 0.75
N LYS A 116 18.26 11.17 1.29
CA LYS A 116 17.81 11.57 2.61
C LYS A 116 16.31 11.74 2.61
N LEU A 117 15.63 11.31 3.67
CA LEU A 117 14.17 11.42 3.77
C LEU A 117 13.77 12.50 4.78
N ILE A 118 12.85 13.37 4.39
CA ILE A 118 12.11 14.26 5.28
C ILE A 118 10.66 13.88 5.20
N THR A 119 10.16 13.29 6.29
CA THR A 119 8.79 12.78 6.39
C THR A 119 8.14 13.20 7.72
N ASN A 120 6.86 12.85 7.89
CA ASN A 120 6.14 13.03 9.16
C ASN A 120 5.49 11.71 9.61
N ASP A 121 4.86 11.73 10.78
CA ASP A 121 4.24 10.55 11.42
C ASP A 121 3.06 9.96 10.64
N ASN A 122 2.57 10.64 9.61
CA ASN A 122 1.51 10.14 8.73
C ASN A 122 2.02 9.12 7.70
N VAL A 123 3.34 8.97 7.57
CA VAL A 123 3.96 7.95 6.73
C VAL A 123 4.10 6.66 7.53
N GLN A 124 3.36 5.61 7.16
CA GLN A 124 3.41 4.33 7.89
C GLN A 124 4.82 3.76 7.97
N HIS A 125 5.59 3.88 6.89
CA HIS A 125 6.95 3.35 6.82
C HIS A 125 7.91 3.96 7.86
N SER A 126 7.63 5.17 8.37
CA SER A 126 8.44 5.79 9.42
C SER A 126 8.45 5.01 10.75
N LYS A 127 7.57 4.01 10.89
CA LYS A 127 7.47 3.13 12.07
C LYS A 127 8.05 1.74 11.83
N GLU A 128 8.58 1.49 10.65
CA GLU A 128 9.19 0.21 10.31
C GLU A 128 10.69 0.22 10.62
N ILE A 129 11.22 -0.92 11.07
CA ILE A 129 12.62 -1.01 11.55
C ILE A 129 13.67 -0.65 10.49
N TRP A 130 13.36 -0.82 9.21
CA TRP A 130 14.26 -0.48 8.12
C TRP A 130 14.37 1.02 7.87
N PHE A 131 13.42 1.81 8.36
CA PHE A 131 13.34 3.23 8.03
C PHE A 131 14.52 4.04 8.56
N ASP A 132 14.98 3.72 9.76
CA ASP A 132 16.06 4.46 10.46
C ASP A 132 17.46 3.96 10.10
N THR A 133 17.62 2.82 9.42
CA THR A 133 18.92 2.34 8.98
C THR A 133 19.33 2.99 7.67
N ASP A 134 20.65 3.25 7.51
CA ASP A 134 21.25 3.67 6.25
C ASP A 134 21.92 2.50 5.52
N ASN A 135 21.84 1.29 6.08
CA ASN A 135 22.33 0.08 5.43
C ASN A 135 21.34 -0.42 4.38
N LEU A 136 21.61 -0.08 3.13
CA LEU A 136 20.73 -0.42 2.00
C LEU A 136 20.52 -1.94 1.83
N LEU A 137 21.48 -2.77 2.22
CA LEU A 137 21.31 -4.22 2.16
C LEU A 137 20.28 -4.70 3.17
N GLU A 138 20.32 -4.20 4.40
CA GLU A 138 19.32 -4.52 5.43
C GLU A 138 17.92 -4.08 5.01
N ILE A 139 17.81 -2.90 4.37
CA ILE A 139 16.53 -2.41 3.83
C ILE A 139 16.01 -3.33 2.73
N GLU A 140 16.87 -3.71 1.78
CA GLU A 140 16.51 -4.63 0.69
C GLU A 140 16.06 -5.99 1.23
N GLU A 141 16.80 -6.56 2.18
CA GLU A 141 16.47 -7.84 2.81
C GLU A 141 15.12 -7.80 3.52
N TYR A 142 14.87 -6.74 4.30
CA TYR A 142 13.59 -6.56 4.98
C TYR A 142 12.41 -6.47 4.00
N LEU A 143 12.54 -5.64 2.97
CA LEU A 143 11.50 -5.45 1.97
C LEU A 143 11.30 -6.72 1.11
N TYR A 144 12.38 -7.43 0.82
CA TYR A 144 12.33 -8.71 0.10
C TYR A 144 11.58 -9.78 0.90
N ALA A 145 11.80 -9.82 2.21
CA ALA A 145 11.14 -10.76 3.11
C ALA A 145 9.61 -10.55 3.19
N ALA A 146 9.09 -9.37 2.79
CA ALA A 146 7.66 -9.08 2.82
C ALA A 146 6.83 -10.11 2.01
N ARG A 147 7.37 -10.66 0.93
CA ARG A 147 6.75 -11.74 0.15
C ARG A 147 6.51 -13.00 0.98
N GLN A 148 7.53 -13.41 1.73
CA GLN A 148 7.43 -14.61 2.58
C GLN A 148 6.49 -14.35 3.76
N LEU A 149 6.53 -13.16 4.34
CA LEU A 149 5.61 -12.75 5.41
C LEU A 149 4.16 -12.77 4.95
N PHE A 150 3.88 -12.34 3.71
CA PHE A 150 2.56 -12.42 3.11
C PHE A 150 2.06 -13.88 3.04
N TRP A 151 2.86 -14.80 2.49
CA TRP A 151 2.46 -16.19 2.38
C TRP A 151 2.35 -16.89 3.74
N ASN A 152 3.22 -16.55 4.69
CA ASN A 152 3.12 -17.06 6.05
C ASN A 152 1.83 -16.53 6.73
N GLY A 153 1.50 -15.27 6.52
CA GLY A 153 0.25 -14.69 7.01
C GLY A 153 -0.97 -15.40 6.45
N ILE A 154 -0.98 -15.70 5.16
CA ILE A 154 -2.06 -16.48 4.52
C ILE A 154 -2.14 -17.89 5.11
N LYS A 155 -1.02 -18.61 5.24
CA LYS A 155 -0.99 -19.95 5.83
C LYS A 155 -1.57 -19.95 7.25
N ASN A 156 -1.11 -19.03 8.08
CA ASN A 156 -1.59 -18.88 9.45
C ASN A 156 -3.09 -18.56 9.50
N ALA A 157 -3.59 -17.75 8.56
CA ALA A 157 -5.00 -17.42 8.47
C ALA A 157 -5.86 -18.61 8.00
N ILE A 158 -5.31 -19.46 7.13
CA ILE A 158 -5.99 -20.70 6.68
C ILE A 158 -5.99 -21.77 7.78
N GLU A 159 -4.89 -21.92 8.52
CA GLU A 159 -4.78 -22.84 9.65
C GLU A 159 -5.64 -22.39 10.84
N TRP A 160 -5.82 -21.10 11.01
CA TRP A 160 -6.80 -20.53 11.92
C TRP A 160 -8.17 -20.59 11.24
N VAL A 161 -8.91 -21.66 11.44
CA VAL A 161 -10.26 -21.87 10.87
C VAL A 161 -11.24 -20.85 11.47
N PRO A 162 -11.39 -19.64 10.93
CA PRO A 162 -12.59 -18.87 11.20
C PRO A 162 -13.67 -19.45 10.31
N SER A 163 -14.86 -19.50 10.80
CA SER A 163 -16.01 -19.56 9.92
C SER A 163 -16.01 -18.26 9.09
N ILE A 164 -15.62 -18.35 7.83
CA ILE A 164 -15.75 -17.21 6.89
C ILE A 164 -17.24 -17.16 6.54
N SER A 165 -17.89 -16.04 6.88
CA SER A 165 -19.25 -15.76 6.41
C SER A 165 -19.17 -14.97 5.11
N GLY A 166 -19.74 -15.49 4.05
CA GLY A 166 -19.98 -14.73 2.83
C GLY A 166 -21.17 -13.79 3.01
N TYR A 167 -21.10 -12.60 2.42
CA TYR A 167 -22.21 -11.66 2.43
C TYR A 167 -22.44 -11.09 1.03
N THR A 168 -23.72 -11.05 0.62
CA THR A 168 -24.12 -10.37 -0.62
C THR A 168 -25.52 -9.78 -0.48
N THR A 169 -25.85 -8.83 -1.32
CA THR A 169 -27.19 -8.26 -1.44
C THR A 169 -27.83 -8.71 -2.73
N ALA A 170 -29.13 -8.94 -2.70
CA ALA A 170 -29.95 -9.32 -3.86
C ALA A 170 -31.02 -8.26 -4.10
N TYR A 171 -31.27 -7.94 -5.37
CA TYR A 171 -32.43 -7.15 -5.79
C TYR A 171 -32.76 -7.49 -7.23
N ASN A 172 -33.95 -8.12 -7.44
CA ASN A 172 -34.48 -8.50 -8.75
C ASN A 172 -33.48 -9.29 -9.63
N PHE A 173 -32.86 -10.33 -9.07
CA PHE A 173 -31.82 -11.11 -9.72
C PHE A 173 -32.34 -11.98 -10.85
N ILE A 174 -33.59 -12.46 -10.75
CA ILE A 174 -34.22 -13.34 -11.78
C ILE A 174 -34.26 -12.63 -13.13
N ASN A 175 -34.55 -11.33 -13.13
CA ASN A 175 -34.62 -10.52 -14.33
C ASN A 175 -33.29 -9.88 -14.73
N SER A 176 -32.22 -10.13 -13.98
CA SER A 176 -30.90 -9.58 -14.26
C SER A 176 -30.05 -10.54 -15.11
N THR A 177 -29.09 -9.99 -15.83
CA THR A 177 -28.06 -10.76 -16.55
C THR A 177 -26.88 -11.18 -15.66
N TYR A 178 -26.93 -10.86 -14.37
CA TYR A 178 -25.87 -11.20 -13.43
C TYR A 178 -25.87 -12.69 -13.10
N PRO A 179 -24.69 -13.33 -13.07
CA PRO A 179 -24.55 -14.74 -12.69
C PRO A 179 -24.63 -14.90 -11.15
N TRP A 180 -25.73 -14.46 -10.55
CA TRP A 180 -25.90 -14.42 -9.10
C TRP A 180 -25.80 -15.80 -8.43
N ARG A 181 -26.36 -16.84 -9.07
CA ARG A 181 -26.32 -18.22 -8.56
C ARG A 181 -24.89 -18.73 -8.49
N GLN A 182 -24.10 -18.55 -9.55
CA GLN A 182 -22.68 -18.93 -9.59
C GLN A 182 -21.85 -18.12 -8.55
N CYS A 183 -22.22 -16.87 -8.32
CA CYS A 183 -21.56 -16.05 -7.27
C CYS A 183 -21.81 -16.65 -5.89
N ILE A 184 -23.05 -16.99 -5.53
CA ILE A 184 -23.38 -17.60 -4.25
C ILE A 184 -22.73 -18.98 -4.13
N GLU A 185 -22.83 -19.84 -5.15
CA GLU A 185 -22.21 -21.16 -5.18
C GLU A 185 -20.68 -21.09 -5.00
N SER A 186 -20.01 -20.10 -5.60
CA SER A 186 -18.59 -19.90 -5.43
C SER A 186 -18.23 -19.53 -3.99
N MET A 187 -19.03 -18.69 -3.34
CA MET A 187 -18.83 -18.34 -1.93
C MET A 187 -19.06 -19.55 -1.01
N LEU A 188 -20.08 -20.36 -1.27
CA LEU A 188 -20.34 -21.58 -0.50
C LEU A 188 -19.19 -22.61 -0.59
N GLY A 189 -18.34 -22.52 -1.64
CA GLY A 189 -17.17 -23.37 -1.79
C GLY A 189 -16.07 -23.12 -0.75
N PHE A 190 -16.04 -21.97 -0.08
CA PHE A 190 -15.03 -21.61 0.91
C PHE A 190 -15.56 -20.92 2.18
N CYS A 191 -16.84 -20.47 2.18
CA CYS A 191 -17.48 -19.87 3.34
C CYS A 191 -18.20 -20.95 4.18
N ALA A 192 -18.21 -20.78 5.49
CA ALA A 192 -19.00 -21.62 6.41
C ALA A 192 -20.50 -21.32 6.31
N GLU A 193 -20.83 -20.09 5.94
CA GLU A 193 -22.19 -19.62 5.66
C GLU A 193 -22.14 -18.50 4.62
N VAL A 194 -23.25 -18.32 3.90
CA VAL A 194 -23.45 -17.17 3.01
C VAL A 194 -24.75 -16.48 3.40
N VAL A 195 -24.65 -15.22 3.80
CA VAL A 195 -25.79 -14.39 4.15
C VAL A 195 -26.19 -13.56 2.92
N VAL A 196 -27.38 -13.77 2.41
CA VAL A 196 -27.93 -12.97 1.31
C VAL A 196 -29.05 -12.09 1.87
N VAL A 197 -28.92 -10.77 1.66
CA VAL A 197 -29.94 -9.80 2.07
C VAL A 197 -30.72 -9.37 0.83
N ASP A 198 -31.99 -9.72 0.78
CA ASP A 198 -32.89 -9.28 -0.29
C ASP A 198 -33.36 -7.84 -0.04
N GLY A 199 -33.22 -6.97 -1.05
CA GLY A 199 -33.57 -5.55 -1.02
C GLY A 199 -35.06 -5.26 -1.30
N GLY A 200 -35.92 -6.27 -1.20
CA GLY A 200 -37.36 -6.16 -1.51
C GLY A 200 -37.65 -6.49 -2.97
N SER A 201 -37.11 -7.59 -3.45
CA SER A 201 -37.36 -8.10 -4.81
C SER A 201 -38.83 -8.45 -5.03
N ASN A 202 -39.29 -8.31 -6.27
CA ASN A 202 -40.66 -8.62 -6.69
C ASN A 202 -40.73 -9.48 -7.96
N ASP A 203 -39.63 -10.12 -8.34
CA ASP A 203 -39.46 -10.91 -9.55
C ASP A 203 -39.28 -12.43 -9.29
N GLY A 204 -39.47 -12.89 -8.06
CA GLY A 204 -39.21 -14.27 -7.65
C GLY A 204 -37.80 -14.53 -7.12
N THR A 205 -36.96 -13.48 -6.97
CA THR A 205 -35.58 -13.59 -6.43
C THR A 205 -35.58 -14.18 -5.03
N LEU A 206 -36.46 -13.71 -4.14
CA LEU A 206 -36.52 -14.18 -2.76
C LEU A 206 -36.85 -15.67 -2.68
N GLU A 207 -37.81 -16.11 -3.45
CA GLU A 207 -38.22 -17.52 -3.56
C GLU A 207 -37.08 -18.39 -4.08
N ALA A 208 -36.38 -17.93 -5.13
CA ALA A 208 -35.24 -18.65 -5.70
C ALA A 208 -34.01 -18.73 -4.76
N LEU A 209 -33.87 -17.80 -3.78
CA LEU A 209 -32.84 -17.85 -2.76
C LEU A 209 -33.15 -18.81 -1.60
N GLN A 210 -34.40 -19.26 -1.48
CA GLN A 210 -34.85 -20.19 -0.45
C GLN A 210 -34.84 -21.66 -0.92
N GLU A 211 -34.65 -21.91 -2.21
CA GLU A 211 -34.47 -23.24 -2.81
C GLU A 211 -33.02 -23.74 -2.70
#